data_68c239ec2dd759feee658813f3471ef1
#
_entry.id   68c239ec2dd759feee658813f3471ef1
#
_cell.length_a   1.000
_cell.length_b   1.000
_cell.length_c   1.000
_cell.angle_alpha   90.00
_cell.angle_beta   90.00
_cell.angle_gamma   90.00
#
_symmetry.space_group_name_H-M   'P 1'
#
loop_
_entity.id
_entity.type
_entity.pdbx_description
1 polymer ?
#
loop_
_entity_poly.entity_id
_entity_poly.type
_entity_poly.pdbx_seq_one_letter_code
_entity_poly.pdbx_strand_id
1 'polypeptide(L)'
;AHTCYSLLPIISEIAQANKIRPERPLSLAVISASLGITGSPVSAATAAIISQDLLGGAGVELGTILMVCVPASLVAILVAAFIQNRVGKALEDDPEYQRRVREGLICPEKDTESLRQAETMARPEAKYSVWVFLFGVALVVLFGFQPQLRPEGVTMSETIEMIMMADVIFIMLVGKVKVGDVTKG
;
A
#
# COMPACT_ATOMS: atom_id res chain seq x y z
N ALA A 1 -4.72 3.62 3.91
CA ALA A 1 -5.34 2.89 5.02
C ALA A 1 -6.35 1.84 4.53
N HIS A 2 -7.36 2.20 3.74
CA HIS A 2 -8.41 1.25 3.28
C HIS A 2 -7.85 0.04 2.54
N THR A 3 -6.91 0.23 1.62
CA THR A 3 -6.25 -0.87 0.89
C THR A 3 -5.54 -1.85 1.82
N CYS A 4 -4.93 -1.36 2.89
CA CYS A 4 -4.30 -2.21 3.87
C CYS A 4 -5.32 -3.12 4.57
N TYR A 5 -6.46 -2.55 5.00
CA TYR A 5 -7.51 -3.33 5.66
C TYR A 5 -8.09 -4.42 4.76
N SER A 6 -8.22 -4.17 3.46
CA SER A 6 -8.68 -5.18 2.49
C SER A 6 -7.70 -6.35 2.32
N LEU A 7 -6.42 -6.12 2.56
CA LEU A 7 -5.38 -7.14 2.46
C LEU A 7 -5.16 -7.95 3.75
N LEU A 8 -5.60 -7.44 4.91
CA LEU A 8 -5.35 -8.12 6.18
C LEU A 8 -5.91 -9.56 6.25
N PRO A 9 -7.14 -9.85 5.76
CA PRO A 9 -7.63 -11.22 5.73
C PRO A 9 -6.75 -12.15 4.90
N ILE A 10 -6.36 -11.71 3.70
CA ILE A 10 -5.50 -12.48 2.78
C ILE A 10 -4.12 -12.75 3.42
N ILE A 11 -3.53 -11.74 4.06
CA ILE A 11 -2.26 -11.88 4.78
C ILE A 11 -2.38 -12.88 5.91
N SER A 12 -3.50 -12.86 6.65
CA SER A 12 -3.77 -13.79 7.74
C SER A 12 -3.88 -15.23 7.23
N GLU A 13 -4.61 -15.46 6.15
CA GLU A 13 -4.78 -16.78 5.52
C GLU A 13 -3.45 -17.33 5.00
N ILE A 14 -2.67 -16.52 4.29
CA ILE A 14 -1.33 -16.91 3.80
C ILE A 14 -0.41 -17.24 4.97
N ALA A 15 -0.44 -16.48 6.05
CA ALA A 15 0.37 -16.73 7.23
C ALA A 15 0.01 -18.08 7.89
N GLN A 16 -1.28 -18.35 8.04
CA GLN A 16 -1.77 -19.61 8.62
C GLN A 16 -1.40 -20.82 7.73
N ALA A 17 -1.59 -20.70 6.42
CA ALA A 17 -1.23 -21.76 5.46
C ALA A 17 0.28 -22.11 5.49
N ASN A 18 1.12 -21.12 5.80
CA ASN A 18 2.57 -21.30 5.93
C ASN A 18 3.02 -21.53 7.39
N LYS A 19 2.09 -21.77 8.31
CA LYS A 19 2.36 -21.99 9.74
C LYS A 19 3.09 -20.83 10.42
N ILE A 20 2.96 -19.62 9.86
CA ILE A 20 3.50 -18.39 10.42
C ILE A 20 2.44 -17.78 11.32
N ARG A 21 2.84 -17.28 12.48
CA ARG A 21 1.95 -16.56 13.38
C ARG A 21 1.37 -15.31 12.71
N PRO A 22 0.05 -15.22 12.49
CA PRO A 22 -0.57 -14.15 11.68
C PRO A 22 -0.27 -12.74 12.20
N GLU A 23 -0.10 -12.58 13.49
CA GLU A 23 0.22 -11.29 14.12
C GLU A 23 1.51 -10.66 13.59
N ARG A 24 2.48 -11.48 13.17
CA ARG A 24 3.77 -11.00 12.64
C ARG A 24 3.60 -10.26 11.31
N PRO A 25 3.07 -10.88 10.23
CA PRO A 25 2.89 -10.18 8.98
C PRO A 25 1.78 -9.13 9.04
N LEU A 26 0.74 -9.30 9.87
CA LEU A 26 -0.32 -8.30 10.04
C LEU A 26 0.20 -7.00 10.65
N SER A 27 0.96 -7.06 11.75
CA SER A 27 1.55 -5.88 12.36
C SER A 27 2.55 -5.19 11.42
N LEU A 28 3.36 -5.97 10.70
CA LEU A 28 4.29 -5.43 9.72
C LEU A 28 3.55 -4.74 8.57
N ALA A 29 2.46 -5.31 8.08
CA ALA A 29 1.64 -4.71 7.03
C ALA A 29 1.05 -3.36 7.46
N VAL A 30 0.53 -3.27 8.69
CA VAL A 30 -0.01 -2.02 9.25
C VAL A 30 1.09 -0.95 9.42
N ILE A 31 2.25 -1.33 9.95
CA ILE A 31 3.40 -0.42 10.09
C ILE A 31 3.86 0.07 8.71
N SER A 32 4.03 -0.84 7.76
CA SER A 32 4.47 -0.49 6.40
C SER A 32 3.47 0.41 5.68
N ALA A 33 2.16 0.15 5.84
CA ALA A 33 1.13 0.99 5.26
C ALA A 33 1.13 2.41 5.86
N SER A 34 1.38 2.54 7.16
CA SER A 34 1.47 3.84 7.82
C SER A 34 2.71 4.63 7.39
N LEU A 35 3.86 3.96 7.30
CA LEU A 35 5.10 4.57 6.81
C LEU A 35 5.02 4.91 5.31
N GLY A 36 4.30 4.10 4.54
CA GLY A 36 4.06 4.35 3.11
C GLY A 36 3.30 5.64 2.83
N ILE A 37 2.47 6.11 3.75
CA ILE A 37 1.76 7.39 3.62
C ILE A 37 2.77 8.55 3.59
N THR A 38 3.76 8.53 4.49
CA THR A 38 4.79 9.56 4.58
C THR A 38 5.85 9.47 3.48
N GLY A 39 6.14 8.26 3.01
CA GLY A 39 7.11 8.02 1.92
C GLY A 39 6.50 8.03 0.52
N SER A 40 5.21 8.24 0.37
CA SER A 40 4.54 8.21 -0.94
C SER A 40 4.52 9.59 -1.59
N PRO A 41 4.98 9.72 -2.84
CA PRO A 41 4.94 10.98 -3.58
C PRO A 41 3.50 11.44 -3.91
N VAL A 42 2.53 10.51 -3.90
CA VAL A 42 1.13 10.78 -4.26
C VAL A 42 0.20 10.87 -3.04
N SER A 43 0.75 10.89 -1.83
CA SER A 43 -0.06 10.97 -0.63
C SER A 43 -0.54 12.41 -0.38
N ALA A 44 -1.78 12.54 0.09
CA ALA A 44 -2.33 13.83 0.48
C ALA A 44 -1.49 14.52 1.59
N ALA A 45 -0.87 13.74 2.47
CA ALA A 45 0.02 14.27 3.51
C ALA A 45 1.27 14.90 2.88
N THR A 46 1.90 14.25 1.90
CA THR A 46 3.05 14.79 1.18
C THR A 46 2.67 16.02 0.38
N ALA A 47 1.54 16.00 -0.33
CA ALA A 47 1.01 17.14 -1.05
C ALA A 47 0.76 18.34 -0.13
N ALA A 48 0.20 18.13 1.04
CA ALA A 48 -0.01 19.19 2.04
C ALA A 48 1.31 19.76 2.57
N ILE A 49 2.30 18.92 2.85
CA ILE A 49 3.62 19.36 3.35
C ILE A 49 4.36 20.24 2.33
N ILE A 50 4.27 19.93 1.04
CA ILE A 50 4.91 20.72 -0.03
C ILE A 50 4.06 21.92 -0.50
N SER A 51 2.91 22.16 0.10
CA SER A 51 2.10 23.33 -0.20
C SER A 51 2.84 24.63 0.11
N GLN A 52 2.45 25.71 -0.56
CA GLN A 52 3.09 27.04 -0.37
C GLN A 52 2.94 27.56 1.07
N ASP A 53 1.89 27.15 1.76
CA ASP A 53 1.60 27.58 3.14
C ASP A 53 2.50 26.89 4.19
N LEU A 54 3.15 25.78 3.80
CA LEU A 54 4.04 25.03 4.67
C LEU A 54 5.49 25.04 4.13
N LEU A 55 6.07 23.88 3.89
CA LEU A 55 7.47 23.77 3.49
C LEU A 55 7.74 24.21 2.05
N GLY A 56 6.73 24.22 1.18
CA GLY A 56 6.87 24.71 -0.20
C GLY A 56 7.21 26.20 -0.25
N GLY A 57 6.66 27.02 0.66
CA GLY A 57 7.02 28.42 0.83
C GLY A 57 8.46 28.65 1.30
N ALA A 58 9.08 27.65 1.95
CA ALA A 58 10.50 27.65 2.33
C ALA A 58 11.43 27.08 1.24
N GLY A 59 10.91 26.76 0.04
CA GLY A 59 11.69 26.21 -1.07
C GLY A 59 12.01 24.72 -0.95
N VAL A 60 11.31 23.98 -0.10
CA VAL A 60 11.46 22.54 0.02
C VAL A 60 10.66 21.83 -1.07
N GLU A 61 11.34 21.09 -1.91
CA GLU A 61 10.75 20.34 -3.01
C GLU A 61 10.45 18.90 -2.64
N LEU A 62 9.52 18.28 -3.38
CA LEU A 62 9.13 16.86 -3.21
C LEU A 62 10.33 15.93 -3.23
N GLY A 63 11.27 16.15 -4.15
CA GLY A 63 12.50 15.32 -4.26
C GLY A 63 13.31 15.27 -2.97
N THR A 64 13.44 16.41 -2.29
CA THR A 64 14.16 16.50 -1.00
C THR A 64 13.47 15.69 0.09
N ILE A 65 12.15 15.77 0.17
CA ILE A 65 11.35 15.00 1.13
C ILE A 65 11.49 13.49 0.88
N LEU A 66 11.35 13.08 -0.38
CA LEU A 66 11.46 11.67 -0.75
C LEU A 66 12.87 11.11 -0.49
N MET A 67 13.92 11.88 -0.74
CA MET A 67 15.30 11.45 -0.45
C MET A 67 15.52 11.13 1.04
N VAL A 68 14.79 11.76 1.93
CA VAL A 68 14.88 11.48 3.38
C VAL A 68 13.88 10.43 3.81
N CYS A 69 12.62 10.58 3.41
CA CYS A 69 11.53 9.74 3.90
C CYS A 69 11.59 8.30 3.36
N VAL A 70 11.98 8.10 2.11
CA VAL A 70 12.03 6.75 1.52
C VAL A 70 13.10 5.88 2.19
N PRO A 71 14.37 6.30 2.30
CA PRO A 71 15.37 5.50 3.01
C PRO A 71 15.02 5.27 4.48
N ALA A 72 14.52 6.30 5.16
CA ALA A 72 14.12 6.19 6.56
C ALA A 72 13.01 5.17 6.75
N SER A 73 11.99 5.19 5.89
CA SER A 73 10.89 4.23 5.90
C SER A 73 11.37 2.80 5.62
N LEU A 74 12.26 2.62 4.65
CA LEU A 74 12.84 1.31 4.35
C LEU A 74 13.61 0.74 5.54
N VAL A 75 14.47 1.54 6.18
CA VAL A 75 15.20 1.12 7.38
C VAL A 75 14.22 0.77 8.50
N ALA A 76 13.20 1.59 8.74
CA ALA A 76 12.20 1.33 9.77
C ALA A 76 11.43 0.03 9.52
N ILE A 77 11.04 -0.26 8.27
CA ILE A 77 10.36 -1.50 7.88
C ILE A 77 11.28 -2.71 8.09
N LEU A 78 12.57 -2.62 7.70
CA LEU A 78 13.53 -3.70 7.91
C LEU A 78 13.76 -3.99 9.39
N VAL A 79 13.89 -2.95 10.21
CA VAL A 79 14.02 -3.10 11.66
C VAL A 79 12.76 -3.72 12.26
N ALA A 80 11.58 -3.25 11.86
CA ALA A 80 10.30 -3.81 12.30
C ALA A 80 10.18 -5.29 11.89
N ALA A 81 10.53 -5.65 10.66
CA ALA A 81 10.52 -7.03 10.18
C ALA A 81 11.48 -7.92 10.99
N PHE A 82 12.67 -7.42 11.29
CA PHE A 82 13.66 -8.14 12.10
C PHE A 82 13.15 -8.38 13.53
N ILE A 83 12.55 -7.38 14.14
CA ILE A 83 11.96 -7.50 15.49
C ILE A 83 10.80 -8.51 15.46
N GLN A 84 9.86 -8.35 14.51
CA GLN A 84 8.69 -9.22 14.41
C GLN A 84 9.04 -10.69 14.13
N ASN A 85 10.13 -10.94 13.40
CA ASN A 85 10.59 -12.30 13.16
C ASN A 85 11.13 -12.99 14.43
N ARG A 86 11.49 -12.21 15.44
CA ARG A 86 12.02 -12.72 16.74
C ARG A 86 11.02 -12.68 17.88
N VAL A 87 9.91 -11.99 17.73
CA VAL A 87 8.89 -11.85 18.77
C VAL A 87 7.86 -12.98 18.66
N GLY A 88 7.54 -13.59 19.79
CA GLY A 88 6.52 -14.63 19.94
C GLY A 88 6.98 -16.03 19.59
N LYS A 89 6.22 -17.03 20.06
CA LYS A 89 6.41 -18.46 19.76
C LYS A 89 5.99 -18.79 18.34
N ALA A 90 6.47 -19.88 17.79
CA ALA A 90 5.96 -20.42 16.54
C ALA A 90 4.48 -20.80 16.68
N LEU A 91 3.73 -20.77 15.57
CA LEU A 91 2.28 -21.04 15.59
C LEU A 91 1.98 -22.46 16.09
N GLU A 92 2.85 -23.41 15.77
CA GLU A 92 2.73 -24.81 16.21
C GLU A 92 2.91 -25.00 17.72
N ASP A 93 3.67 -24.12 18.36
CA ASP A 93 3.95 -24.16 19.81
C ASP A 93 2.95 -23.33 20.63
N ASP A 94 1.98 -22.69 19.99
CA ASP A 94 0.98 -21.86 20.64
C ASP A 94 -0.20 -22.72 21.13
N PRO A 95 -0.41 -22.88 22.45
CA PRO A 95 -1.48 -23.70 23.00
C PRO A 95 -2.88 -23.19 22.63
N GLU A 96 -3.03 -21.89 22.45
CA GLU A 96 -4.31 -21.30 22.07
C GLU A 96 -4.66 -21.61 20.61
N TYR A 97 -3.70 -21.55 19.71
CA TYR A 97 -3.88 -21.97 18.33
C TYR A 97 -4.27 -23.43 18.23
N GLN A 98 -3.56 -24.30 18.95
CA GLN A 98 -3.84 -25.74 19.00
C GLN A 98 -5.23 -26.04 19.56
N ARG A 99 -5.69 -25.26 20.54
CA ARG A 99 -7.05 -25.37 21.07
C ARG A 99 -8.09 -25.02 19.99
N ARG A 100 -7.92 -23.91 19.29
CA ARG A 100 -8.86 -23.45 18.24
C ARG A 100 -8.93 -24.40 17.06
N VAL A 101 -7.81 -25.01 16.68
CA VAL A 101 -7.79 -26.05 15.64
C VAL A 101 -8.56 -27.28 16.11
N ARG A 102 -8.37 -27.72 17.36
CA ARG A 102 -9.11 -28.87 17.93
C ARG A 102 -10.61 -28.61 18.09
N GLU A 103 -10.99 -27.38 18.37
CA GLU A 103 -12.38 -26.96 18.45
C GLU A 103 -13.03 -26.75 17.08
N GLY A 104 -12.29 -26.90 15.98
CA GLY A 104 -12.78 -26.72 14.62
C GLY A 104 -13.05 -25.27 14.24
N LEU A 105 -12.57 -24.31 15.03
CA LEU A 105 -12.74 -22.88 14.78
C LEU A 105 -11.80 -22.37 13.67
N ILE A 106 -10.71 -23.08 13.42
CA ILE A 106 -9.71 -22.79 12.38
C ILE A 106 -9.51 -24.04 11.54
N CYS A 107 -9.72 -23.94 10.24
CA CYS A 107 -9.53 -25.01 9.27
C CYS A 107 -8.44 -24.61 8.25
N PRO A 108 -7.16 -24.91 8.50
CA PRO A 108 -6.04 -24.49 7.66
C PRO A 108 -6.14 -24.93 6.19
N GLU A 109 -6.82 -26.05 5.92
CA GLU A 109 -6.99 -26.59 4.55
C GLU A 109 -7.97 -25.78 3.71
N LYS A 110 -9.05 -25.22 4.31
CA LYS A 110 -10.03 -24.40 3.59
C LYS A 110 -9.47 -23.06 3.18
N ASP A 111 -8.58 -22.50 4.00
CA ASP A 111 -7.99 -21.18 3.75
C ASP A 111 -7.07 -21.22 2.52
N THR A 112 -6.38 -22.36 2.28
CA THR A 112 -5.52 -22.54 1.10
C THR A 112 -6.32 -22.65 -0.20
N GLU A 113 -7.52 -23.19 -0.16
CA GLU A 113 -8.38 -23.37 -1.34
C GLU A 113 -9.05 -22.05 -1.76
N SER A 114 -9.44 -21.21 -0.80
CA SER A 114 -9.98 -19.86 -1.06
C SER A 114 -8.94 -18.94 -1.69
N LEU A 115 -7.68 -19.03 -1.29
CA LEU A 115 -6.58 -18.26 -1.90
C LEU A 115 -6.34 -18.67 -3.37
N ARG A 116 -6.36 -19.95 -3.69
CA ARG A 116 -6.22 -20.45 -5.07
C ARG A 116 -7.39 -19.99 -5.95
N GLN A 117 -8.60 -19.92 -5.41
CA GLN A 117 -9.77 -19.41 -6.12
C GLN A 117 -9.66 -17.89 -6.37
N ALA A 118 -9.14 -17.13 -5.41
CA ALA A 118 -8.91 -15.70 -5.55
C ALA A 118 -7.86 -15.38 -6.63
N GLU A 119 -6.78 -16.16 -6.74
CA GLU A 119 -5.78 -16.02 -7.80
C GLU A 119 -6.34 -16.28 -9.20
N THR A 120 -7.23 -17.27 -9.33
CA THR A 120 -7.88 -17.59 -10.62
C THR A 120 -8.94 -16.57 -11.04
N MET A 121 -9.50 -15.80 -10.10
CA MET A 121 -10.49 -14.76 -10.37
C MET A 121 -9.89 -13.37 -10.69
N ALA A 122 -8.56 -13.22 -10.64
CA ALA A 122 -7.92 -11.96 -11.00
C ALA A 122 -8.17 -11.61 -12.47
N ARG A 123 -8.97 -10.57 -12.71
CA ARG A 123 -9.31 -10.10 -14.05
C ARG A 123 -8.05 -9.60 -14.77
N PRO A 124 -7.85 -9.96 -16.06
CA PRO A 124 -6.70 -9.49 -16.82
C PRO A 124 -6.63 -7.95 -16.90
N GLU A 125 -7.78 -7.26 -16.86
CA GLU A 125 -7.88 -5.80 -16.85
C GLU A 125 -7.22 -5.18 -15.60
N ALA A 126 -7.18 -5.89 -14.48
CA ALA A 126 -6.53 -5.43 -13.25
C ALA A 126 -5.02 -5.20 -13.44
N LYS A 127 -4.36 -5.98 -14.31
CA LYS A 127 -2.94 -5.81 -14.62
C LYS A 127 -2.67 -4.49 -15.34
N TYR A 128 -3.53 -4.10 -16.27
CA TYR A 128 -3.40 -2.81 -16.96
C TYR A 128 -3.60 -1.64 -16.00
N SER A 129 -4.56 -1.73 -15.08
CA SER A 129 -4.80 -0.71 -14.06
C SER A 129 -3.58 -0.49 -13.15
N VAL A 130 -2.90 -1.57 -12.76
CA VAL A 130 -1.66 -1.50 -11.96
C VAL A 130 -0.54 -0.82 -12.75
N TRP A 131 -0.35 -1.18 -14.03
CA TRP A 131 0.69 -0.56 -14.86
C TRP A 131 0.46 0.93 -15.09
N VAL A 132 -0.80 1.34 -15.30
CA VAL A 132 -1.16 2.75 -15.47
C VAL A 132 -0.90 3.51 -14.18
N PHE A 133 -1.32 2.99 -13.04
CA PHE A 133 -1.04 3.60 -11.74
C PHE A 133 0.47 3.75 -11.49
N LEU A 134 1.27 2.69 -11.76
CA LEU A 134 2.72 2.76 -11.61
C LEU A 134 3.36 3.80 -12.55
N PHE A 135 2.82 3.95 -13.75
CA PHE A 135 3.26 4.98 -14.68
C PHE A 135 2.94 6.39 -14.17
N GLY A 136 1.73 6.61 -13.62
CA GLY A 136 1.36 7.88 -12.98
C GLY A 136 2.27 8.22 -11.81
N VAL A 137 2.55 7.25 -10.93
CA VAL A 137 3.51 7.43 -9.83
C VAL A 137 4.90 7.78 -10.35
N ALA A 138 5.38 7.11 -11.41
CA ALA A 138 6.68 7.42 -12.02
C ALA A 138 6.73 8.84 -12.58
N LEU A 139 5.65 9.32 -13.20
CA LEU A 139 5.54 10.71 -13.67
C LEU A 139 5.59 11.71 -12.51
N VAL A 140 4.87 11.44 -11.42
CA VAL A 140 4.91 12.31 -10.22
C VAL A 140 6.34 12.39 -9.66
N VAL A 141 7.04 11.26 -9.56
CA VAL A 141 8.44 11.22 -9.12
C VAL A 141 9.34 11.99 -10.07
N LEU A 142 9.17 11.80 -11.38
CA LEU A 142 9.95 12.50 -12.40
C LEU A 142 9.79 14.03 -12.29
N PHE A 143 8.56 14.54 -12.20
CA PHE A 143 8.29 15.96 -12.03
C PHE A 143 8.73 16.49 -10.66
N GLY A 144 8.82 15.62 -9.66
CA GLY A 144 9.35 15.97 -8.34
C GLY A 144 10.87 16.15 -8.34
N PHE A 145 11.61 15.36 -9.14
CA PHE A 145 13.06 15.47 -9.27
C PHE A 145 13.50 16.46 -10.35
N GLN A 146 12.65 16.70 -11.35
CA GLN A 146 12.93 17.62 -12.45
C GLN A 146 11.83 18.68 -12.57
N PRO A 147 11.86 19.71 -11.73
CA PRO A 147 10.85 20.79 -11.74
C PRO A 147 10.72 21.51 -13.09
N GLN A 148 11.80 21.51 -13.90
CA GLN A 148 11.85 22.14 -15.21
C GLN A 148 10.92 21.48 -16.24
N LEU A 149 10.52 20.22 -16.03
CA LEU A 149 9.60 19.52 -16.93
C LEU A 149 8.12 19.81 -16.61
N ARG A 150 7.84 20.45 -15.47
CA ARG A 150 6.48 20.86 -15.12
C ARG A 150 5.99 21.99 -16.02
N PRO A 151 4.70 22.05 -16.35
CA PRO A 151 4.12 23.20 -17.03
C PRO A 151 4.31 24.47 -16.19
N GLU A 152 4.58 25.58 -16.87
CA GLU A 152 4.75 26.87 -16.21
C GLU A 152 3.47 27.27 -15.47
N GLY A 153 3.62 27.71 -14.22
CA GLY A 153 2.50 28.15 -13.37
C GLY A 153 1.76 27.06 -12.63
N VAL A 154 2.14 25.78 -12.80
CA VAL A 154 1.52 24.65 -12.08
C VAL A 154 2.37 24.24 -10.88
N THR A 155 1.76 24.21 -9.71
CA THR A 155 2.40 23.73 -8.48
C THR A 155 2.57 22.21 -8.46
N MET A 156 3.45 21.67 -7.60
CA MET A 156 3.62 20.24 -7.49
C MET A 156 2.36 19.54 -6.96
N SER A 157 1.61 20.17 -6.06
CA SER A 157 0.32 19.66 -5.58
C SER A 157 -0.68 19.48 -6.72
N GLU A 158 -0.85 20.51 -7.54
CA GLU A 158 -1.74 20.46 -8.70
C GLU A 158 -1.31 19.41 -9.71
N THR A 159 0.00 19.23 -9.92
CA THR A 159 0.54 18.18 -10.79
C THR A 159 0.17 16.79 -10.30
N ILE A 160 0.30 16.53 -8.99
CA ILE A 160 -0.10 15.26 -8.36
C ILE A 160 -1.60 15.03 -8.57
N GLU A 161 -2.42 16.03 -8.27
CA GLU A 161 -3.88 15.94 -8.41
C GLU A 161 -4.31 15.64 -9.85
N MET A 162 -3.72 16.33 -10.82
CA MET A 162 -4.03 16.13 -12.25
C MET A 162 -3.65 14.72 -12.73
N ILE A 163 -2.46 14.22 -12.37
CA ILE A 163 -2.01 12.89 -12.75
C ILE A 163 -2.89 11.82 -12.11
N MET A 164 -3.16 11.94 -10.81
CA MET A 164 -3.98 10.97 -10.09
C MET A 164 -5.43 10.97 -10.58
N MET A 165 -5.99 12.13 -10.93
CA MET A 165 -7.32 12.22 -11.54
C MET A 165 -7.36 11.53 -12.90
N ALA A 166 -6.35 11.74 -13.74
CA ALA A 166 -6.23 11.09 -15.04
C ALA A 166 -6.13 9.55 -14.88
N ASP A 167 -5.33 9.08 -13.93
CA ASP A 167 -5.20 7.64 -13.62
C ASP A 167 -6.53 7.03 -13.19
N VAL A 168 -7.27 7.69 -12.29
CA VAL A 168 -8.59 7.22 -11.84
C VAL A 168 -9.57 7.14 -13.00
N ILE A 169 -9.65 8.17 -13.84
CA ILE A 169 -10.54 8.20 -15.00
C ILE A 169 -10.17 7.06 -15.96
N PHE A 170 -8.89 6.86 -16.23
CA PHE A 170 -8.43 5.80 -17.13
C PHE A 170 -8.76 4.41 -16.57
N ILE A 171 -8.48 4.18 -15.29
CA ILE A 171 -8.76 2.91 -14.61
C ILE A 171 -10.27 2.60 -14.64
N MET A 172 -11.12 3.61 -14.43
CA MET A 172 -12.58 3.45 -14.51
C MET A 172 -13.05 3.09 -15.92
N LEU A 173 -12.47 3.71 -16.94
CA LEU A 173 -12.81 3.42 -18.34
C LEU A 173 -12.38 2.02 -18.77
N VAL A 174 -11.14 1.63 -18.44
CA VAL A 174 -10.58 0.31 -18.79
C VAL A 174 -11.22 -0.81 -17.97
N GLY A 175 -11.40 -0.58 -16.67
CA GLY A 175 -12.02 -1.54 -15.76
C GLY A 175 -13.53 -1.66 -15.89
N LYS A 176 -14.16 -0.80 -16.72
CA LYS A 176 -15.63 -0.69 -16.83
C LYS A 176 -16.34 -0.58 -15.48
N VAL A 177 -15.67 0.06 -14.52
CA VAL A 177 -16.18 0.24 -13.16
C VAL A 177 -17.19 1.38 -13.17
N LYS A 178 -18.38 1.13 -12.66
CA LYS A 178 -19.41 2.19 -12.55
C LYS A 178 -19.10 3.08 -11.35
N VAL A 179 -19.33 4.40 -11.51
CA VAL A 179 -19.16 5.38 -10.42
C VAL A 179 -19.91 4.97 -9.15
N GLY A 180 -21.09 4.36 -9.28
CA GLY A 180 -21.85 3.87 -8.15
C GLY A 180 -21.24 2.68 -7.39
N ASP A 181 -20.28 1.97 -7.98
CA ASP A 181 -19.58 0.87 -7.31
C ASP A 181 -18.40 1.38 -6.48
N VAL A 182 -17.82 2.52 -6.88
CA VAL A 182 -16.73 3.20 -6.16
C VAL A 182 -17.23 3.88 -4.88
N THR A 183 -18.49 4.36 -4.90
CA THR A 183 -19.08 5.09 -3.76
C THR A 183 -19.70 4.17 -2.69
N LYS A 184 -19.77 2.87 -2.94
CA LYS A 184 -20.35 1.87 -2.02
C LYS A 184 -19.29 1.13 -1.18
N GLY A 185 -18.01 1.44 -1.38
CA GLY A 185 -16.88 0.83 -0.66
C GLY A 185 -16.52 1.54 0.64
#